data_14aaf4de2617c0a953cc331a863b9789
#
_entry.id   14aaf4de2617c0a953cc331a863b9789
#
_cell.length_a   1.000
_cell.length_b   1.000
_cell.length_c   1.000
_cell.angle_alpha   90.00
_cell.angle_beta   90.00
_cell.angle_gamma   90.00
#
_symmetry.space_group_name_H-M   'P 1'
#
loop_
_entity.id
_entity.type
_entity.pdbx_description
1 polymer ?
#
loop_
_entity_poly.entity_id
_entity_poly.type
_entity_poly.pdbx_seq_one_letter_code
_entity_poly.pdbx_strand_id
1 'polypeptide(L)'
;MRELEPEIAVVIPSYRVSRHILGVIASAGPMVRQIIVVDDACPDGSGALVKEQCRDERVVVLTHEVNQGVGGAVLTGYRHAIESGADIIVKVDGDGQMDLNLLPCFVAPIANGLADYTKGNRFYDLSEIGQMPLLRLVGNAGLSFMAKFSSGYWDVFD
;
A
#
# COMPACT_ATOMS: atom_id res chain seq x y z
N MET A 1 25.33 10.70 -17.84
CA MET A 1 24.59 9.48 -17.46
C MET A 1 23.15 9.92 -17.22
N ARG A 2 22.17 9.39 -17.95
CA ARG A 2 20.76 9.55 -17.54
C ARG A 2 20.64 8.78 -16.24
N GLU A 3 20.34 9.45 -15.15
CA GLU A 3 19.78 8.77 -13.98
C GLU A 3 18.48 8.11 -14.48
N LEU A 4 18.48 6.79 -14.52
CA LEU A 4 17.27 6.04 -14.81
C LEU A 4 16.33 6.31 -13.61
N GLU A 5 15.20 6.95 -13.87
CA GLU A 5 14.16 7.10 -12.84
C GLU A 5 13.75 5.70 -12.39
N PRO A 6 13.62 5.46 -11.08
CA PRO A 6 13.27 4.12 -10.58
C PRO A 6 11.89 3.69 -11.08
N GLU A 7 11.77 2.43 -11.46
CA GLU A 7 10.50 1.82 -11.84
C GLU A 7 9.65 1.55 -10.58
N ILE A 8 8.60 2.35 -10.38
CA ILE A 8 7.75 2.30 -9.19
C ILE A 8 6.49 1.50 -9.48
N ALA A 9 6.25 0.45 -8.69
CA ALA A 9 5.01 -0.30 -8.68
C ALA A 9 4.19 -0.04 -7.42
N VAL A 10 2.88 0.13 -7.59
CA VAL A 10 1.91 0.20 -6.49
C VAL A 10 1.16 -1.13 -6.40
N VAL A 11 1.12 -1.73 -5.20
CA VAL A 11 0.37 -2.95 -4.92
C VAL A 11 -0.84 -2.64 -4.06
N ILE A 12 -2.02 -3.01 -4.54
CA ILE A 12 -3.31 -2.74 -3.89
C ILE A 12 -4.00 -4.08 -3.58
N PRO A 13 -3.92 -4.58 -2.35
CA PRO A 13 -4.74 -5.71 -1.93
C PRO A 13 -6.22 -5.29 -1.94
N SER A 14 -7.07 -6.09 -2.59
CA SER A 14 -8.46 -5.75 -2.87
C SER A 14 -9.41 -6.80 -2.28
N TYR A 15 -10.12 -6.41 -1.21
CA TYR A 15 -11.17 -7.21 -0.59
C TYR A 15 -12.24 -6.30 0.01
N ARG A 16 -13.46 -6.33 -0.55
CA ARG A 16 -14.60 -5.48 -0.16
C ARG A 16 -14.33 -3.98 -0.27
N VAL A 17 -13.65 -3.57 -1.34
CA VAL A 17 -13.27 -2.17 -1.61
C VAL A 17 -13.85 -1.63 -2.92
N SER A 18 -14.86 -2.28 -3.49
CA SER A 18 -15.49 -1.91 -4.77
C SER A 18 -15.89 -0.43 -4.85
N ARG A 19 -16.27 0.18 -3.72
CA ARG A 19 -16.68 1.60 -3.67
C ARG A 19 -15.52 2.58 -3.86
N HIS A 20 -14.30 2.19 -3.57
CA HIS A 20 -13.15 3.09 -3.49
C HIS A 20 -12.06 2.77 -4.50
N ILE A 21 -11.92 1.51 -4.90
CA ILE A 21 -10.79 1.00 -5.67
C ILE A 21 -10.49 1.78 -6.95
N LEU A 22 -11.50 2.16 -7.73
CA LEU A 22 -11.32 2.96 -8.94
C LEU A 22 -10.77 4.36 -8.64
N GLY A 23 -11.23 4.98 -7.56
CA GLY A 23 -10.73 6.28 -7.10
C GLY A 23 -9.27 6.19 -6.62
N VAL A 24 -8.91 5.12 -5.91
CA VAL A 24 -7.52 4.86 -5.49
C VAL A 24 -6.62 4.70 -6.72
N ILE A 25 -7.03 3.90 -7.70
CA ILE A 25 -6.27 3.72 -8.95
C ILE A 25 -6.10 5.07 -9.67
N ALA A 26 -7.18 5.83 -9.81
CA ALA A 26 -7.15 7.12 -10.51
C ALA A 26 -6.27 8.18 -9.82
N SER A 27 -6.03 8.06 -8.51
CA SER A 27 -5.15 8.96 -7.76
C SER A 27 -3.66 8.62 -7.90
N ALA A 28 -3.31 7.48 -8.51
CA ALA A 28 -1.93 7.11 -8.77
C ALA A 28 -1.32 8.04 -9.83
N GLY A 29 -0.43 8.91 -9.39
CA GLY A 29 0.26 9.89 -10.23
C GLY A 29 1.15 9.28 -11.33
N PRO A 30 1.73 10.11 -12.19
CA PRO A 30 2.50 9.64 -13.36
C PRO A 30 3.83 8.97 -13.00
N MET A 31 4.34 9.15 -11.78
CA MET A 31 5.56 8.48 -11.32
C MET A 31 5.37 6.96 -11.13
N VAL A 32 4.12 6.50 -11.01
CA VAL A 32 3.80 5.07 -10.88
C VAL A 32 3.78 4.44 -12.27
N ARG A 33 4.63 3.45 -12.51
CA ARG A 33 4.75 2.73 -13.78
C ARG A 33 3.82 1.54 -13.88
N GLN A 34 3.49 0.91 -12.74
CA GLN A 34 2.60 -0.25 -12.70
C GLN A 34 1.71 -0.19 -11.47
N ILE A 35 0.45 -0.59 -11.62
CA ILE A 35 -0.54 -0.70 -10.54
C ILE A 35 -1.04 -2.14 -10.51
N ILE A 36 -0.74 -2.86 -9.45
CA ILE A 36 -1.05 -4.27 -9.28
C ILE A 36 -2.19 -4.39 -8.27
N VAL A 37 -3.37 -4.67 -8.75
CA VAL A 37 -4.56 -4.95 -7.92
C VAL A 37 -4.62 -6.45 -7.68
N VAL A 38 -4.59 -6.88 -6.43
CA VAL A 38 -4.72 -8.29 -6.06
C VAL A 38 -6.10 -8.53 -5.46
N ASP A 39 -7.00 -9.09 -6.25
CA ASP A 39 -8.33 -9.51 -5.81
C ASP A 39 -8.23 -10.81 -5.01
N ASP A 40 -8.43 -10.69 -3.71
CA ASP A 40 -8.29 -11.81 -2.77
C ASP A 40 -9.61 -12.59 -2.60
N ALA A 41 -10.11 -13.15 -3.71
CA ALA A 41 -11.40 -13.83 -3.80
C ALA A 41 -12.54 -12.95 -3.23
N CYS A 42 -12.63 -11.72 -3.70
CA CYS A 42 -13.49 -10.70 -3.16
C CYS A 42 -14.97 -10.95 -3.46
N PRO A 43 -15.85 -11.07 -2.44
CA PRO A 43 -17.28 -11.36 -2.66
C PRO A 43 -18.06 -10.19 -3.27
N ASP A 44 -17.56 -8.95 -3.19
CA ASP A 44 -18.19 -7.77 -3.80
C ASP A 44 -17.71 -7.50 -5.24
N GLY A 45 -16.82 -8.35 -5.76
CA GLY A 45 -16.37 -8.28 -7.14
C GLY A 45 -15.45 -7.10 -7.45
N SER A 46 -14.70 -6.58 -6.47
CA SER A 46 -13.84 -5.41 -6.67
C SER A 46 -12.81 -5.59 -7.79
N GLY A 47 -12.21 -6.77 -7.93
CA GLY A 47 -11.29 -7.06 -9.04
C GLY A 47 -11.99 -7.13 -10.40
N ALA A 48 -13.20 -7.72 -10.46
CA ALA A 48 -14.01 -7.75 -11.68
C ALA A 48 -14.39 -6.32 -12.12
N LEU A 49 -14.79 -5.47 -11.16
CA LEU A 49 -15.10 -4.06 -11.40
C LEU A 49 -13.90 -3.33 -12.04
N VAL A 50 -12.69 -3.55 -11.52
CA VAL A 50 -11.48 -2.93 -12.08
C VAL A 50 -11.24 -3.42 -13.51
N LYS A 51 -11.34 -4.73 -13.77
CA LYS A 51 -11.19 -5.29 -15.13
C LYS A 51 -12.20 -4.71 -16.14
N GLU A 52 -13.42 -4.45 -15.69
CA GLU A 52 -14.50 -3.96 -16.54
C GLU A 52 -14.40 -2.45 -16.80
N GLN A 53 -14.12 -1.66 -15.76
CA GLN A 53 -14.27 -0.20 -15.82
C GLN A 53 -12.96 0.57 -15.87
N CYS A 54 -11.84 0.02 -15.40
CA CYS A 54 -10.57 0.70 -15.46
C CYS A 54 -10.03 0.71 -16.89
N ARG A 55 -9.56 1.87 -17.34
CA ARG A 55 -8.95 2.08 -18.67
C ARG A 55 -7.47 2.46 -18.57
N ASP A 56 -6.91 2.47 -17.37
CA ASP A 56 -5.50 2.75 -17.15
C ASP A 56 -4.66 1.54 -17.54
N GLU A 57 -3.86 1.66 -18.59
CA GLU A 57 -3.03 0.58 -19.13
C GLU A 57 -1.94 0.09 -18.15
N ARG A 58 -1.65 0.88 -17.11
CA ARG A 58 -0.70 0.50 -16.05
C ARG A 58 -1.26 -0.56 -15.11
N VAL A 59 -2.57 -0.83 -15.15
CA VAL A 59 -3.26 -1.69 -14.19
C VAL A 59 -3.21 -3.14 -14.60
N VAL A 60 -2.72 -3.97 -13.69
CA VAL A 60 -2.77 -5.44 -13.76
C VAL A 60 -3.64 -5.95 -12.61
N VAL A 61 -4.59 -6.84 -12.90
CA VAL A 61 -5.45 -7.45 -11.88
C VAL A 61 -5.11 -8.93 -11.73
N LEU A 62 -4.55 -9.30 -10.60
CA LEU A 62 -4.33 -10.68 -10.16
C LEU A 62 -5.53 -11.13 -9.34
N THR A 63 -5.94 -12.38 -9.46
CA THR A 63 -7.13 -12.91 -8.76
C THR A 63 -6.78 -14.22 -8.06
N HIS A 64 -7.05 -14.29 -6.77
CA HIS A 64 -6.95 -15.52 -6.00
C HIS A 64 -8.26 -16.35 -6.13
N GLU A 65 -8.14 -17.65 -6.17
CA GLU A 65 -9.29 -18.55 -6.16
C GLU A 65 -9.92 -18.65 -4.75
N VAL A 66 -9.09 -18.48 -3.72
CA VAL A 66 -9.48 -18.54 -2.30
C VAL A 66 -8.85 -17.36 -1.56
N ASN A 67 -9.59 -16.78 -0.62
CA ASN A 67 -9.11 -15.69 0.22
C ASN A 67 -7.89 -16.14 1.04
N GLN A 68 -6.77 -15.43 0.88
CA GLN A 68 -5.50 -15.68 1.58
C GLN A 68 -5.20 -14.61 2.63
N GLY A 69 -6.09 -13.65 2.80
CA GLY A 69 -5.91 -12.49 3.66
C GLY A 69 -4.99 -11.43 3.06
N VAL A 70 -4.99 -10.25 3.70
CA VAL A 70 -4.21 -9.10 3.22
C VAL A 70 -2.72 -9.42 3.01
N GLY A 71 -2.13 -10.20 3.92
CA GLY A 71 -0.72 -10.62 3.80
C GLY A 71 -0.46 -11.47 2.56
N GLY A 72 -1.33 -12.44 2.27
CA GLY A 72 -1.23 -13.28 1.06
C GLY A 72 -1.37 -12.44 -0.21
N ALA A 73 -2.34 -11.54 -0.26
CA ALA A 73 -2.55 -10.64 -1.38
C ALA A 73 -1.33 -9.73 -1.61
N VAL A 74 -0.78 -9.14 -0.54
CA VAL A 74 0.42 -8.28 -0.63
C VAL A 74 1.62 -9.08 -1.16
N LEU A 75 1.86 -10.28 -0.64
CA LEU A 75 2.97 -11.13 -1.11
C LEU A 75 2.83 -11.50 -2.59
N THR A 76 1.62 -11.80 -3.05
CA THR A 76 1.34 -12.07 -4.46
C THR A 76 1.66 -10.84 -5.32
N GLY A 77 1.21 -9.67 -4.90
CA GLY A 77 1.50 -8.40 -5.58
C GLY A 77 3.00 -8.08 -5.62
N TYR A 78 3.71 -8.28 -4.52
CA TYR A 78 5.16 -8.04 -4.43
C TYR A 78 5.95 -8.96 -5.37
N ARG A 79 5.60 -10.26 -5.43
CA ARG A 79 6.24 -11.19 -6.37
C ARG A 79 6.07 -10.73 -7.81
N HIS A 80 4.85 -10.36 -8.18
CA HIS A 80 4.57 -9.86 -9.51
C HIS A 80 5.34 -8.58 -9.83
N ALA A 81 5.40 -7.63 -8.90
CA ALA A 81 6.15 -6.38 -9.06
C ALA A 81 7.65 -6.65 -9.29
N ILE A 82 8.26 -7.54 -8.49
CA ILE A 82 9.67 -7.95 -8.63
C ILE A 82 9.90 -8.62 -9.99
N GLU A 83 9.05 -9.56 -10.39
CA GLU A 83 9.14 -10.25 -11.67
C GLU A 83 8.97 -9.30 -12.87
N SER A 84 8.21 -8.20 -12.69
CA SER A 84 8.03 -7.16 -13.69
C SER A 84 9.16 -6.10 -13.70
N GLY A 85 10.16 -6.22 -12.81
CA GLY A 85 11.33 -5.35 -12.77
C GLY A 85 11.14 -4.05 -12.03
N ALA A 86 10.22 -3.99 -11.06
CA ALA A 86 10.06 -2.81 -10.20
C ALA A 86 11.27 -2.63 -9.27
N ASP A 87 11.80 -1.40 -9.21
CA ASP A 87 12.87 -1.01 -8.30
C ASP A 87 12.34 -0.65 -6.91
N ILE A 88 11.16 -0.02 -6.88
CA ILE A 88 10.48 0.40 -5.64
C ILE A 88 9.04 -0.09 -5.66
N ILE A 89 8.62 -0.74 -4.58
CA ILE A 89 7.26 -1.25 -4.44
C ILE A 89 6.57 -0.54 -3.28
N VAL A 90 5.39 0.02 -3.55
CA VAL A 90 4.59 0.72 -2.56
C VAL A 90 3.28 -0.02 -2.34
N LYS A 91 3.01 -0.39 -1.09
CA LYS A 91 1.71 -0.96 -0.70
C LYS A 91 0.73 0.16 -0.40
N VAL A 92 -0.44 0.11 -1.01
CA VAL A 92 -1.55 1.06 -0.80
C VAL A 92 -2.82 0.27 -0.50
N ASP A 93 -3.58 0.70 0.51
CA ASP A 93 -4.88 0.08 0.80
C ASP A 93 -5.96 0.56 -0.19
N GLY A 94 -6.82 -0.37 -0.61
CA GLY A 94 -7.87 -0.09 -1.60
C GLY A 94 -9.09 0.66 -1.03
N ASP A 95 -9.07 1.07 0.24
CA ASP A 95 -10.17 1.73 0.95
C ASP A 95 -10.21 3.26 0.77
N GLY A 96 -9.19 3.84 0.14
CA GLY A 96 -9.11 5.27 -0.15
C GLY A 96 -8.67 6.14 1.03
N GLN A 97 -8.17 5.56 2.12
CA GLN A 97 -7.70 6.33 3.28
C GLN A 97 -6.28 6.88 3.11
N MET A 98 -5.51 6.34 2.16
CA MET A 98 -4.15 6.79 1.88
C MET A 98 -4.12 7.86 0.80
N ASP A 99 -3.43 8.97 1.05
CA ASP A 99 -3.22 10.03 0.06
C ASP A 99 -2.00 9.73 -0.82
N LEU A 100 -2.24 9.32 -2.07
CA LEU A 100 -1.17 9.03 -3.04
C LEU A 100 -0.42 10.28 -3.52
N ASN A 101 -0.88 11.49 -3.22
CA ASN A 101 -0.09 12.69 -3.46
C ASN A 101 1.17 12.76 -2.59
N LEU A 102 1.19 12.03 -1.47
CA LEU A 102 2.34 11.90 -0.58
C LEU A 102 3.38 10.88 -1.07
N LEU A 103 3.07 10.11 -2.12
CA LEU A 103 3.95 9.07 -2.65
C LEU A 103 5.39 9.54 -2.90
N PRO A 104 5.65 10.74 -3.47
CA PRO A 104 7.01 11.24 -3.65
C PRO A 104 7.80 11.33 -2.33
N CYS A 105 7.13 11.68 -1.23
CA CYS A 105 7.78 11.78 0.09
C CYS A 105 8.25 10.43 0.62
N PHE A 106 7.52 9.35 0.30
CA PHE A 106 7.89 7.99 0.69
C PHE A 106 8.94 7.38 -0.23
N VAL A 107 8.88 7.69 -1.51
CA VAL A 107 9.79 7.14 -2.52
C VAL A 107 11.17 7.80 -2.49
N ALA A 108 11.23 9.12 -2.28
CA ALA A 108 12.48 9.88 -2.38
C ALA A 108 13.61 9.36 -1.46
N PRO A 109 13.38 9.01 -0.18
CA PRO A 109 14.46 8.47 0.66
C PRO A 109 15.04 7.16 0.13
N ILE A 110 14.20 6.29 -0.46
CA ILE A 110 14.62 5.00 -1.03
C ILE A 110 15.39 5.25 -2.34
N ALA A 111 14.84 6.06 -3.24
CA ALA A 111 15.45 6.38 -4.52
C ALA A 111 16.84 7.05 -4.36
N ASN A 112 17.04 7.82 -3.28
CA ASN A 112 18.31 8.45 -2.96
C ASN A 112 19.27 7.56 -2.14
N GLY A 113 18.91 6.29 -1.88
CA GLY A 113 19.74 5.37 -1.10
C GLY A 113 19.88 5.74 0.38
N LEU A 114 18.96 6.55 0.92
CA LEU A 114 18.98 6.98 2.31
C LEU A 114 18.21 6.00 3.22
N ALA A 115 17.35 5.18 2.64
CA ALA A 115 16.55 4.18 3.35
C ALA A 115 16.22 3.01 2.41
N ASP A 116 16.10 1.81 2.98
CA ASP A 116 15.60 0.62 2.27
C ASP A 116 14.08 0.44 2.43
N TYR A 117 13.49 1.14 3.39
CA TYR A 117 12.08 1.06 3.73
C TYR A 117 11.56 2.38 4.31
N THR A 118 10.35 2.76 3.90
CA THR A 118 9.64 3.92 4.45
C THR A 118 8.22 3.54 4.86
N LYS A 119 7.73 4.09 5.95
CA LYS A 119 6.37 3.85 6.46
C LYS A 119 5.74 5.14 6.94
N GLY A 120 4.46 5.34 6.63
CA GLY A 120 3.66 6.43 7.18
C GLY A 120 3.39 6.22 8.67
N ASN A 121 3.58 7.27 9.45
CA ASN A 121 3.25 7.26 10.87
C ASN A 121 1.97 8.05 11.11
N ARG A 122 0.89 7.39 11.53
CA ARG A 122 -0.40 8.02 11.86
C ARG A 122 -0.34 8.93 13.09
N PHE A 123 0.67 8.76 13.93
CA PHE A 123 0.81 9.50 15.18
C PHE A 123 1.72 10.73 15.04
N TYR A 124 2.14 11.07 13.83
CA TYR A 124 2.99 12.23 13.60
C TYR A 124 2.23 13.55 13.85
N ASP A 125 0.93 13.58 13.54
CA ASP A 125 0.07 14.72 13.86
C ASP A 125 -0.74 14.46 15.14
N LEU A 126 -0.34 15.15 16.22
CA LEU A 126 -0.99 15.06 17.54
C LEU A 126 -2.44 15.56 17.52
N SER A 127 -2.85 16.36 16.53
CA SER A 127 -4.22 16.88 16.42
C SER A 127 -5.24 15.76 16.10
N GLU A 128 -4.83 14.73 15.39
CA GLU A 128 -5.69 13.58 15.07
C GLU A 128 -5.82 12.61 16.25
N ILE A 129 -4.83 12.56 17.15
CA ILE A 129 -4.86 11.70 18.34
C ILE A 129 -6.00 12.10 19.30
N GLY A 130 -6.31 13.39 19.38
CA GLY A 130 -7.39 13.90 20.22
C GLY A 130 -8.80 13.38 19.86
N GLN A 131 -8.99 12.86 18.65
CA GLN A 131 -10.25 12.29 18.17
C GLN A 131 -10.32 10.76 18.30
N MET A 132 -9.23 10.10 18.68
CA MET A 132 -9.22 8.65 18.85
C MET A 132 -9.87 8.20 20.15
N PRO A 133 -10.73 7.15 20.13
CA PRO A 133 -11.20 6.53 21.37
C PRO A 133 -10.03 6.03 22.23
N LEU A 134 -10.09 6.31 23.53
CA LEU A 134 -9.02 5.96 24.49
C LEU A 134 -8.62 4.49 24.44
N LEU A 135 -9.60 3.60 24.25
CA LEU A 135 -9.36 2.15 24.13
C LEU A 135 -8.48 1.81 22.92
N ARG A 136 -8.66 2.51 21.81
CA ARG A 136 -7.87 2.34 20.59
C ARG A 136 -6.44 2.86 20.76
N LEU A 137 -6.30 3.99 21.47
CA LEU A 137 -5.00 4.57 21.80
C LEU A 137 -4.16 3.62 22.68
N VAL A 138 -4.77 3.08 23.74
CA VAL A 138 -4.11 2.11 24.64
C VAL A 138 -3.78 0.80 23.90
N GLY A 139 -4.70 0.32 23.05
CA GLY A 139 -4.48 -0.88 22.24
C GLY A 139 -3.29 -0.72 21.28
N ASN A 140 -3.24 0.39 20.55
CA ASN A 140 -2.15 0.68 19.63
C ASN A 140 -0.81 0.85 20.36
N ALA A 141 -0.79 1.53 21.50
CA ALA A 141 0.41 1.68 22.33
C ALA A 141 0.94 0.33 22.82
N GLY A 142 0.04 -0.58 23.24
CA GLY A 142 0.39 -1.93 23.66
C GLY A 142 0.94 -2.78 22.51
N LEU A 143 0.31 -2.72 21.34
CA LEU A 143 0.77 -3.44 20.15
C LEU A 143 2.12 -2.90 19.66
N SER A 144 2.30 -1.58 19.61
CA SER A 144 3.58 -0.96 19.27
C SER A 144 4.69 -1.39 20.23
N PHE A 145 4.40 -1.43 21.55
CA PHE A 145 5.37 -1.89 22.53
C PHE A 145 5.77 -3.36 22.31
N MET A 146 4.78 -4.23 22.07
CA MET A 146 5.04 -5.65 21.81
C MET A 146 5.82 -5.84 20.49
N ALA A 147 5.48 -5.10 19.44
CA ALA A 147 6.19 -5.15 18.17
C ALA A 147 7.66 -4.70 18.32
N LYS A 148 7.91 -3.63 19.06
CA LYS A 148 9.27 -3.15 19.38
C LYS A 148 10.07 -4.17 20.17
N PHE A 149 9.43 -4.76 21.18
CA PHE A 149 10.07 -5.77 22.03
C PHE A 149 10.44 -7.05 21.26
N SER A 150 9.58 -7.46 20.31
CA SER A 150 9.80 -8.67 19.50
C SER A 150 10.77 -8.47 18.34
N SER A 151 10.77 -7.28 17.72
CA SER A 151 11.59 -6.97 16.53
C SER A 151 12.93 -6.32 16.85
N GLY A 152 13.06 -5.70 18.02
CA GLY A 152 14.24 -4.90 18.38
C GLY A 152 14.31 -3.50 17.72
N TYR A 153 13.35 -3.16 16.87
CA TYR A 153 13.28 -1.85 16.21
C TYR A 153 12.47 -0.86 17.08
N TRP A 154 13.17 0.03 17.79
CA TRP A 154 12.54 0.97 18.72
C TRP A 154 12.03 2.26 18.08
N ASP A 155 12.51 2.57 16.88
CA ASP A 155 12.19 3.81 16.16
C ASP A 155 10.96 3.71 15.23
N VAL A 156 10.38 2.52 15.08
CA VAL A 156 9.18 2.29 14.27
C VAL A 156 7.93 2.39 15.15
N PHE A 157 7.04 3.33 14.83
CA PHE A 157 5.71 3.46 15.42
C PHE A 157 4.65 2.91 14.46
N ASP A 158 3.76 2.10 14.98
CA ASP A 158 2.60 1.57 14.24
C ASP A 158 1.32 2.31 14.64
#